data_828fde573c89256d53373eccaf2f69be
#
_entry.id   828fde573c89256d53373eccaf2f69be
#
_cell.length_a   1.000
_cell.length_b   1.000
_cell.length_c   1.000
_cell.angle_alpha   90.00
_cell.angle_beta   90.00
_cell.angle_gamma   90.00
#
_symmetry.space_group_name_H-M   'P 1'
#
loop_
_entity.id
_entity.type
_entity.pdbx_description
1 polymer ?
#
loop_
_entity_poly.entity_id
_entity_poly.type
_entity_poly.pdbx_seq_one_letter_code
_entity_poly.pdbx_strand_id
1 'polypeptide(L)'
;MEWDGILAGIDSGRYDIAANGIDVTEQRSEKYNFSTPYAFNRTALVVRGDNEDIKSFEDLKGKKTTNSIASTYMILAEEYGAEVVGVDTLDQTIMQVLTGRADATLNSEVSIADYMQKRPDANIKIVALTEEANLVAIPTRKTDDSASLLEAINQAIAELREEGKLSEISMKYFGRDITAETVGEAAE
;
A
#
# COMPACT_ATOMS: atom_id res chain seq x y z
N MET A 1 -13.95 -1.57 -7.68
CA MET A 1 -14.37 -1.17 -6.33
C MET A 1 -13.41 -0.08 -5.89
N GLU A 2 -13.92 0.99 -5.36
CA GLU A 2 -13.12 2.10 -4.83
C GLU A 2 -12.50 1.68 -3.49
N TRP A 3 -11.31 2.19 -3.20
CA TRP A 3 -10.53 1.80 -2.03
C TRP A 3 -11.26 2.03 -0.71
N ASP A 4 -11.88 3.19 -0.54
CA ASP A 4 -12.62 3.61 0.66
C ASP A 4 -13.84 2.71 0.96
N GLY A 5 -14.42 2.06 -0.06
CA GLY A 5 -15.53 1.12 0.08
C GLY A 5 -15.15 -0.25 0.65
N ILE A 6 -13.86 -0.61 0.72
CA ILE A 6 -13.42 -1.95 1.15
C ILE A 6 -13.68 -2.16 2.65
N LEU A 7 -13.16 -1.29 3.48
CA LEU A 7 -13.34 -1.39 4.93
C LEU A 7 -14.80 -1.15 5.35
N ALA A 8 -15.50 -0.22 4.71
CA ALA A 8 -16.94 -0.04 4.91
C ALA A 8 -17.75 -1.30 4.55
N GLY A 9 -17.29 -2.08 3.57
CA GLY A 9 -17.88 -3.37 3.23
C GLY A 9 -17.71 -4.43 4.33
N ILE A 10 -16.58 -4.42 5.03
CA ILE A 10 -16.34 -5.27 6.22
C ILE A 10 -17.24 -4.81 7.38
N ASP A 11 -17.29 -3.50 7.66
CA ASP A 11 -18.11 -2.92 8.73
C ASP A 11 -19.59 -3.28 8.59
N SER A 12 -20.11 -3.20 7.37
CA SER A 12 -21.50 -3.52 7.07
C SER A 12 -21.82 -5.02 6.98
N GLY A 13 -20.81 -5.89 7.10
CA GLY A 13 -20.98 -7.34 6.94
C GLY A 13 -21.21 -7.79 5.50
N ARG A 14 -20.98 -6.92 4.52
CA ARG A 14 -21.04 -7.26 3.09
C ARG A 14 -19.86 -8.15 2.69
N TYR A 15 -18.72 -7.96 3.34
CA TYR A 15 -17.51 -8.77 3.18
C TYR A 15 -17.08 -9.31 4.55
N ASP A 16 -16.58 -10.52 4.58
CA ASP A 16 -16.02 -11.11 5.80
C ASP A 16 -14.55 -10.76 5.97
N ILE A 17 -13.84 -10.60 4.84
CA ILE A 17 -12.41 -10.28 4.77
C ILE A 17 -12.09 -9.36 3.60
N ALA A 18 -10.88 -8.79 3.61
CA ALA A 18 -10.29 -8.13 2.45
C ALA A 18 -8.81 -8.53 2.29
N ALA A 19 -8.49 -9.27 1.22
CA ALA A 19 -7.13 -9.60 0.82
C ALA A 19 -6.69 -8.66 -0.32
N ASN A 20 -6.41 -7.40 0.01
CA ASN A 20 -6.15 -6.33 -0.97
C ASN A 20 -5.05 -5.37 -0.54
N GLY A 21 -3.95 -5.87 0.02
CA GLY A 21 -2.84 -5.01 0.42
C GLY A 21 -3.20 -4.02 1.54
N ILE A 22 -3.97 -4.47 2.53
CA ILE A 22 -4.40 -3.61 3.64
C ILE A 22 -3.27 -3.49 4.65
N ASP A 23 -2.77 -2.27 4.84
CA ASP A 23 -1.79 -1.97 5.88
C ASP A 23 -2.41 -2.11 7.27
N VAL A 24 -1.67 -2.74 8.18
CA VAL A 24 -1.98 -2.77 9.61
C VAL A 24 -1.57 -1.44 10.21
N THR A 25 -2.52 -0.70 10.76
CA THR A 25 -2.28 0.53 11.52
C THR A 25 -2.93 0.44 12.89
N GLU A 26 -2.46 1.25 13.85
CA GLU A 26 -3.06 1.33 15.18
C GLU A 26 -4.55 1.67 15.09
N GLN A 27 -4.91 2.71 14.34
CA GLN A 27 -6.30 3.13 14.13
C GLN A 27 -7.18 2.01 13.55
N ARG A 28 -6.67 1.23 12.58
CA ARG A 28 -7.41 0.10 12.01
C ARG A 28 -7.50 -1.06 12.98
N SER A 29 -6.45 -1.31 13.78
CA SER A 29 -6.41 -2.36 14.78
C SER A 29 -7.37 -2.13 15.95
N GLU A 30 -7.82 -0.90 16.18
CA GLU A 30 -8.90 -0.62 17.12
C GLU A 30 -10.24 -1.21 16.67
N LYS A 31 -10.50 -1.25 15.35
CA LYS A 31 -11.78 -1.66 14.75
C LYS A 31 -11.79 -3.08 14.22
N TYR A 32 -10.65 -3.58 13.73
CA TYR A 32 -10.53 -4.86 13.06
C TYR A 32 -9.55 -5.76 13.78
N ASN A 33 -9.77 -7.07 13.70
CA ASN A 33 -8.73 -8.05 13.93
C ASN A 33 -7.99 -8.29 12.62
N PHE A 34 -6.67 -8.42 12.69
CA PHE A 34 -5.83 -8.69 11.54
C PHE A 34 -5.23 -10.10 11.60
N SER A 35 -5.08 -10.72 10.45
CA SER A 35 -4.31 -11.93 10.32
C SER A 35 -2.82 -11.69 10.62
N THR A 36 -2.05 -12.76 10.73
CA THR A 36 -0.60 -12.71 10.56
C THR A 36 -0.28 -12.00 9.25
N PRO A 37 0.71 -11.08 9.21
CA PRO A 37 1.09 -10.40 7.98
C PRO A 37 1.53 -11.41 6.90
N TYR A 38 1.03 -11.24 5.70
CA TYR A 38 1.41 -12.07 4.56
C TYR A 38 2.38 -11.37 3.60
N ALA A 39 2.54 -10.06 3.74
CA ALA A 39 3.48 -9.26 2.96
C ALA A 39 3.96 -8.05 3.76
N PHE A 40 5.10 -7.50 3.32
CA PHE A 40 5.75 -6.31 3.85
C PHE A 40 6.02 -5.39 2.67
N ASN A 41 5.69 -4.11 2.78
CA ASN A 41 5.76 -3.23 1.65
C ASN A 41 6.06 -1.78 2.07
N ARG A 42 7.05 -1.16 1.41
CA ARG A 42 7.39 0.23 1.68
C ARG A 42 6.50 1.19 0.91
N THR A 43 6.33 2.37 1.45
CA THR A 43 5.68 3.47 0.74
C THR A 43 6.69 4.16 -0.17
N ALA A 44 6.33 4.29 -1.44
CA ALA A 44 7.09 5.03 -2.43
C ALA A 44 6.56 6.46 -2.57
N LEU A 45 7.48 7.43 -2.58
CA LEU A 45 7.23 8.80 -2.99
C LEU A 45 7.51 8.93 -4.48
N VAL A 46 6.49 9.32 -5.25
CA VAL A 46 6.52 9.36 -6.71
C VAL A 46 6.29 10.78 -7.20
N VAL A 47 7.14 11.19 -8.11
CA VAL A 47 7.07 12.50 -8.79
C VAL A 47 7.13 12.35 -10.30
N ARG A 48 6.86 13.42 -11.04
CA ARG A 48 7.11 13.43 -12.48
C ARG A 48 8.61 13.30 -12.78
N GLY A 49 8.97 12.63 -13.85
CA GLY A 49 10.36 12.27 -14.16
C GLY A 49 11.33 13.46 -14.29
N ASP A 50 10.82 14.64 -14.66
CA ASP A 50 11.59 15.89 -14.75
C ASP A 50 11.59 16.73 -13.46
N ASN A 51 10.96 16.26 -12.38
CA ASN A 51 10.98 16.95 -11.09
C ASN A 51 12.37 16.80 -10.44
N GLU A 52 12.93 17.95 -9.99
CA GLU A 52 14.22 18.03 -9.29
C GLU A 52 14.09 18.64 -7.89
N ASP A 53 12.88 19.06 -7.51
CA ASP A 53 12.64 19.79 -6.26
C ASP A 53 12.32 18.87 -5.08
N ILE A 54 11.68 17.72 -5.35
CA ILE A 54 11.28 16.77 -4.32
C ILE A 54 12.19 15.55 -4.41
N LYS A 55 12.94 15.25 -3.33
CA LYS A 55 13.89 14.14 -3.23
C LYS A 55 13.66 13.27 -2.00
N SER A 56 12.93 13.80 -1.03
CA SER A 56 12.59 13.11 0.23
C SER A 56 11.16 13.42 0.66
N PHE A 57 10.66 12.72 1.66
CA PHE A 57 9.33 12.99 2.22
C PHE A 57 9.24 14.39 2.88
N GLU A 58 10.33 14.89 3.45
CA GLU A 58 10.41 16.22 4.08
C GLU A 58 10.16 17.34 3.08
N ASP A 59 10.49 17.13 1.80
CA ASP A 59 10.27 18.09 0.72
C ASP A 59 8.79 18.27 0.36
N LEU A 60 7.90 17.41 0.91
CA LEU A 60 6.46 17.50 0.69
C LEU A 60 5.80 18.67 1.40
N LYS A 61 6.48 19.31 2.36
CA LYS A 61 5.91 20.43 3.11
C LYS A 61 5.46 21.55 2.18
N GLY A 62 4.16 21.84 2.20
CA GLY A 62 3.53 22.86 1.36
C GLY A 62 3.45 22.49 -0.13
N LYS A 63 3.80 21.26 -0.51
CA LYS A 63 3.58 20.72 -1.85
C LYS A 63 2.20 20.13 -1.99
N LYS A 64 1.69 20.10 -3.19
CA LYS A 64 0.39 19.49 -3.49
C LYS A 64 0.57 18.01 -3.84
N THR A 65 0.00 17.14 -3.05
CA THR A 65 -0.03 15.69 -3.33
C THR A 65 -1.44 15.22 -3.69
N THR A 66 -1.51 14.07 -4.32
CA THR A 66 -2.76 13.40 -4.65
C THR A 66 -2.67 11.94 -4.25
N ASN A 67 -3.67 11.47 -3.50
CA ASN A 67 -3.66 10.12 -2.92
C ASN A 67 -5.06 9.53 -2.92
N SER A 68 -5.16 8.21 -2.86
CA SER A 68 -6.46 7.56 -2.71
C SER A 68 -7.11 7.93 -1.38
N ILE A 69 -8.39 8.28 -1.43
CA ILE A 69 -9.17 8.69 -0.26
C ILE A 69 -9.11 7.59 0.82
N ALA A 70 -8.94 8.00 2.08
CA ALA A 70 -8.84 7.11 3.26
C ALA A 70 -7.66 6.10 3.21
N SER A 71 -6.65 6.32 2.36
CA SER A 71 -5.44 5.50 2.35
C SER A 71 -4.44 5.95 3.42
N THR A 72 -3.58 5.03 3.85
CA THR A 72 -2.42 5.34 4.71
C THR A 72 -1.46 6.31 4.02
N TYR A 73 -1.40 6.31 2.71
CA TYR A 73 -0.59 7.22 1.88
C TYR A 73 -1.08 8.66 1.95
N MET A 74 -2.40 8.87 2.02
CA MET A 74 -2.99 10.20 2.24
C MET A 74 -2.58 10.76 3.60
N ILE A 75 -2.73 9.94 4.65
CA ILE A 75 -2.36 10.32 6.01
C ILE A 75 -0.87 10.65 6.10
N LEU A 76 -0.01 9.79 5.54
CA LEU A 76 1.43 10.00 5.53
C LEU A 76 1.83 11.30 4.82
N ALA A 77 1.19 11.63 3.69
CA ALA A 77 1.47 12.88 2.99
C ALA A 77 1.07 14.11 3.83
N GLU A 78 -0.06 14.04 4.56
CA GLU A 78 -0.51 15.10 5.48
C GLU A 78 0.46 15.26 6.66
N GLU A 79 1.00 14.16 7.22
CA GLU A 79 2.00 14.17 8.30
C GLU A 79 3.28 14.91 7.88
N TYR A 80 3.70 14.78 6.61
CA TYR A 80 4.81 15.54 6.04
C TYR A 80 4.43 16.97 5.61
N GLY A 81 3.21 17.41 5.88
CA GLY A 81 2.73 18.79 5.66
C GLY A 81 2.37 19.10 4.21
N ALA A 82 2.02 18.10 3.41
CA ALA A 82 1.51 18.29 2.07
C ALA A 82 0.06 18.80 2.07
N GLU A 83 -0.31 19.52 1.01
CA GLU A 83 -1.71 19.81 0.68
C GLU A 83 -2.28 18.64 -0.12
N VAL A 84 -3.09 17.78 0.50
CA VAL A 84 -3.53 16.52 -0.11
C VAL A 84 -4.87 16.69 -0.82
N VAL A 85 -4.95 16.20 -2.06
CA VAL A 85 -6.19 16.06 -2.83
C VAL A 85 -6.53 14.58 -2.96
N GLY A 86 -7.67 14.18 -2.41
CA GLY A 86 -8.19 12.82 -2.51
C GLY A 86 -8.73 12.50 -3.91
N VAL A 87 -8.41 11.31 -4.41
CA VAL A 87 -8.97 10.73 -5.65
C VAL A 87 -9.27 9.24 -5.43
N ASP A 88 -9.97 8.59 -6.37
CA ASP A 88 -10.49 7.24 -6.14
C ASP A 88 -9.50 6.13 -6.50
N THR A 89 -8.59 6.37 -7.45
CA THR A 89 -7.73 5.32 -8.04
C THR A 89 -6.27 5.74 -8.20
N LEU A 90 -5.37 4.76 -8.23
CA LEU A 90 -3.95 4.96 -8.52
C LEU A 90 -3.72 5.61 -9.90
N ASP A 91 -4.47 5.21 -10.91
CA ASP A 91 -4.38 5.82 -12.26
C ASP A 91 -4.66 7.32 -12.21
N GLN A 92 -5.66 7.73 -11.43
CA GLN A 92 -5.99 9.15 -11.25
C GLN A 92 -4.88 9.90 -10.51
N THR A 93 -4.27 9.31 -9.46
CA THR A 93 -3.16 9.96 -8.76
C THR A 93 -1.99 10.21 -9.69
N ILE A 94 -1.57 9.18 -10.44
CA ILE A 94 -0.45 9.30 -11.38
C ILE A 94 -0.78 10.29 -12.50
N MET A 95 -2.00 10.32 -13.02
CA MET A 95 -2.40 11.28 -14.04
C MET A 95 -2.33 12.73 -13.53
N GLN A 96 -2.66 12.99 -12.27
CA GLN A 96 -2.52 14.32 -11.66
C GLN A 96 -1.04 14.76 -11.60
N VAL A 97 -0.13 13.83 -11.26
CA VAL A 97 1.31 14.10 -11.25
C VAL A 97 1.84 14.34 -12.66
N LEU A 98 1.48 13.49 -13.62
CA LEU A 98 1.92 13.62 -15.02
C LEU A 98 1.47 14.94 -15.66
N THR A 99 0.26 15.41 -15.32
CA THR A 99 -0.29 16.67 -15.86
C THR A 99 0.14 17.90 -15.07
N GLY A 100 0.93 17.75 -13.98
CA GLY A 100 1.38 18.85 -13.14
C GLY A 100 0.27 19.48 -12.29
N ARG A 101 -0.84 18.78 -12.08
CA ARG A 101 -1.93 19.20 -11.17
C ARG A 101 -1.61 18.89 -9.72
N ALA A 102 -0.73 17.91 -9.49
CA ALA A 102 -0.11 17.60 -8.22
C ALA A 102 1.41 17.48 -8.42
N ASP A 103 2.19 17.80 -7.38
CA ASP A 103 3.65 17.72 -7.38
C ASP A 103 4.12 16.27 -7.17
N ALA A 104 3.40 15.50 -6.36
CA ALA A 104 3.75 14.14 -6.00
C ALA A 104 2.52 13.28 -5.68
N THR A 105 2.74 11.96 -5.60
CA THR A 105 1.83 10.98 -5.00
C THR A 105 2.62 9.94 -4.20
N LEU A 106 1.96 9.34 -3.22
CA LEU A 106 2.49 8.25 -2.42
C LEU A 106 1.68 6.99 -2.69
N ASN A 107 2.34 5.85 -2.79
CA ASN A 107 1.66 4.55 -2.89
C ASN A 107 2.63 3.43 -2.52
N SER A 108 2.10 2.21 -2.47
CA SER A 108 2.87 0.99 -2.33
C SER A 108 3.97 0.90 -3.41
N GLU A 109 5.20 0.65 -3.01
CA GLU A 109 6.34 0.48 -3.92
C GLU A 109 6.05 -0.56 -5.01
N VAL A 110 5.42 -1.69 -4.64
CA VAL A 110 5.09 -2.75 -5.60
C VAL A 110 4.00 -2.32 -6.60
N SER A 111 3.02 -1.54 -6.16
CA SER A 111 1.97 -1.01 -7.06
C SER A 111 2.54 -0.01 -8.06
N ILE A 112 3.48 0.83 -7.63
CA ILE A 112 4.17 1.78 -8.52
C ILE A 112 5.07 1.03 -9.49
N ALA A 113 5.83 0.03 -9.02
CA ALA A 113 6.68 -0.79 -9.89
C ALA A 113 5.86 -1.51 -10.97
N ASP A 114 4.74 -2.14 -10.59
CA ASP A 114 3.81 -2.78 -11.53
C ASP A 114 3.23 -1.77 -12.55
N TYR A 115 2.87 -0.57 -12.07
CA TYR A 115 2.39 0.50 -12.95
C TYR A 115 3.45 0.92 -13.97
N MET A 116 4.68 1.16 -13.53
CA MET A 116 5.80 1.55 -14.40
C MET A 116 6.17 0.44 -15.38
N GLN A 117 6.11 -0.83 -14.97
CA GLN A 117 6.34 -1.97 -15.86
C GLN A 117 5.29 -2.06 -16.97
N LYS A 118 4.02 -1.85 -16.63
CA LYS A 118 2.90 -1.89 -17.59
C LYS A 118 2.84 -0.64 -18.48
N ARG A 119 3.42 0.46 -18.04
CA ARG A 119 3.41 1.77 -18.73
C ARG A 119 4.82 2.38 -18.72
N PRO A 120 5.75 1.79 -19.47
CA PRO A 120 7.16 2.24 -19.50
C PRO A 120 7.34 3.67 -20.01
N ASP A 121 6.37 4.19 -20.77
CA ASP A 121 6.39 5.56 -21.28
C ASP A 121 5.87 6.60 -20.25
N ALA A 122 5.37 6.16 -19.10
CA ALA A 122 4.92 7.08 -18.06
C ALA A 122 6.12 7.82 -17.46
N ASN A 123 6.16 9.13 -17.64
CA ASN A 123 7.26 9.98 -17.17
C ASN A 123 7.14 10.24 -15.67
N ILE A 124 7.29 9.19 -14.85
CA ILE A 124 7.32 9.24 -13.39
C ILE A 124 8.58 8.57 -12.87
N LYS A 125 9.00 8.93 -11.66
CA LYS A 125 10.11 8.28 -10.94
C LYS A 125 9.79 8.17 -9.45
N ILE A 126 10.29 7.11 -8.81
CA ILE A 126 10.34 6.98 -7.36
C ILE A 126 11.58 7.76 -6.89
N VAL A 127 11.41 8.67 -5.95
CA VAL A 127 12.50 9.50 -5.40
C VAL A 127 12.87 9.11 -3.97
N ALA A 128 11.95 8.52 -3.22
CA ALA A 128 12.20 8.01 -1.87
C ALA A 128 11.28 6.81 -1.55
N LEU A 129 11.73 6.01 -0.61
CA LEU A 129 10.98 4.93 0.02
C LEU A 129 11.02 5.12 1.52
N THR A 130 9.96 4.72 2.24
CA THR A 130 10.01 4.69 3.71
C THR A 130 11.10 3.72 4.18
N GLU A 131 11.74 4.03 5.31
CA GLU A 131 12.78 3.16 5.90
C GLU A 131 12.17 1.84 6.38
N GLU A 132 11.02 1.93 7.06
CA GLU A 132 10.28 0.77 7.54
C GLU A 132 9.25 0.31 6.51
N ALA A 133 9.02 -0.99 6.48
CA ALA A 133 7.97 -1.59 5.68
C ALA A 133 6.65 -1.65 6.46
N ASN A 134 5.55 -1.34 5.80
CA ASN A 134 4.21 -1.55 6.31
C ASN A 134 3.90 -3.04 6.38
N LEU A 135 3.28 -3.48 7.47
CA LEU A 135 2.72 -4.82 7.60
C LEU A 135 1.43 -4.91 6.81
N VAL A 136 1.34 -5.88 5.92
CA VAL A 136 0.14 -6.11 5.10
C VAL A 136 -0.54 -7.39 5.57
N ALA A 137 -1.82 -7.27 5.99
CA ALA A 137 -2.57 -8.37 6.56
C ALA A 137 -4.04 -8.36 6.12
N ILE A 138 -4.75 -9.42 6.47
CA ILE A 138 -6.17 -9.59 6.14
C ILE A 138 -7.02 -9.15 7.33
N PRO A 139 -7.78 -8.03 7.23
CA PRO A 139 -8.71 -7.62 8.27
C PRO A 139 -9.97 -8.47 8.29
N THR A 140 -10.48 -8.73 9.49
CA THR A 140 -11.79 -9.28 9.77
C THR A 140 -12.54 -8.37 10.75
N ARG A 141 -13.87 -8.51 10.85
CA ARG A 141 -14.62 -7.83 11.91
C ARG A 141 -14.11 -8.26 13.29
N LYS A 142 -14.22 -7.36 14.25
CA LYS A 142 -13.83 -7.61 15.65
C LYS A 142 -15.01 -8.18 16.43
N THR A 143 -15.47 -9.36 16.02
CA THR A 143 -16.64 -10.08 16.54
C THR A 143 -16.31 -11.53 16.84
N ASP A 144 -17.03 -12.17 17.76
CA ASP A 144 -16.77 -13.55 18.17
C ASP A 144 -16.98 -14.55 17.02
N ASP A 145 -17.92 -14.29 16.14
CA ASP A 145 -18.22 -15.14 14.97
C ASP A 145 -17.12 -15.12 13.90
N SER A 146 -16.27 -14.09 13.89
CA SER A 146 -15.13 -14.00 12.97
C SER A 146 -13.85 -14.65 13.49
N ALA A 147 -13.80 -15.07 14.76
CA ALA A 147 -12.59 -15.60 15.38
C ALA A 147 -12.10 -16.90 14.71
N SER A 148 -13.00 -17.84 14.42
CA SER A 148 -12.66 -19.10 13.76
C SER A 148 -12.17 -18.90 12.31
N LEU A 149 -12.73 -17.92 11.61
CA LEU A 149 -12.28 -17.54 10.26
C LEU A 149 -10.87 -16.98 10.31
N LEU A 150 -10.58 -16.09 11.26
CA LEU A 150 -9.25 -15.51 11.43
C LEU A 150 -8.20 -16.58 11.77
N GLU A 151 -8.54 -17.54 12.63
CA GLU A 151 -7.68 -18.66 12.97
C GLU A 151 -7.36 -19.51 11.72
N ALA A 152 -8.37 -19.86 10.92
CA ALA A 152 -8.19 -20.60 9.68
C ALA A 152 -7.33 -19.82 8.65
N ILE A 153 -7.50 -18.50 8.56
CA ILE A 153 -6.66 -17.65 7.70
C ILE A 153 -5.20 -17.67 8.18
N ASN A 154 -4.96 -17.54 9.48
CA ASN A 154 -3.61 -17.56 10.04
C ASN A 154 -2.93 -18.91 9.80
N GLN A 155 -3.66 -20.02 9.96
CA GLN A 155 -3.14 -21.35 9.65
C GLN A 155 -2.78 -21.47 8.17
N ALA A 156 -3.66 -21.05 7.26
CA ALA A 156 -3.40 -21.09 5.82
C ALA A 156 -2.19 -20.22 5.41
N ILE A 157 -2.03 -19.03 5.99
CA ILE A 157 -0.86 -18.19 5.76
C ILE A 157 0.42 -18.88 6.23
N ALA A 158 0.39 -19.54 7.40
CA ALA A 158 1.55 -20.26 7.93
C ALA A 158 1.94 -21.43 7.02
N GLU A 159 0.97 -22.25 6.59
CA GLU A 159 1.18 -23.37 5.67
C GLU A 159 1.76 -22.91 4.32
N LEU A 160 1.15 -21.85 3.71
CA LEU A 160 1.63 -21.30 2.44
C LEU A 160 3.04 -20.69 2.55
N ARG A 161 3.39 -20.14 3.72
CA ARG A 161 4.73 -19.61 3.99
C ARG A 161 5.74 -20.76 4.13
N GLU A 162 5.42 -21.82 4.87
CA GLU A 162 6.27 -22.98 5.06
C GLU A 162 6.52 -23.72 3.73
N GLU A 163 5.51 -23.82 2.88
CA GLU A 163 5.62 -24.39 1.54
C GLU A 163 6.38 -23.50 0.55
N GLY A 164 6.77 -22.26 0.94
CA GLY A 164 7.41 -21.27 0.06
C GLY A 164 6.48 -20.68 -1.01
N LYS A 165 5.17 -20.94 -0.91
CA LYS A 165 4.18 -20.55 -1.90
C LYS A 165 3.95 -19.04 -1.94
N LEU A 166 4.00 -18.37 -0.79
CA LEU A 166 3.90 -16.91 -0.72
C LEU A 166 5.06 -16.26 -1.47
N SER A 167 6.30 -16.74 -1.25
CA SER A 167 7.49 -16.26 -1.95
C SER A 167 7.41 -16.51 -3.46
N GLU A 168 7.00 -17.72 -3.89
CA GLU A 168 6.81 -18.06 -5.31
C GLU A 168 5.84 -17.08 -5.99
N ILE A 169 4.69 -16.81 -5.35
CA ILE A 169 3.69 -15.86 -5.87
C ILE A 169 4.26 -14.46 -5.91
N SER A 170 4.95 -14.03 -4.86
CA SER A 170 5.58 -12.72 -4.78
C SER A 170 6.60 -12.52 -5.91
N MET A 171 7.51 -13.46 -6.09
CA MET A 171 8.50 -13.44 -7.19
C MET A 171 7.84 -13.40 -8.56
N LYS A 172 6.77 -14.17 -8.75
CA LYS A 172 6.04 -14.22 -10.02
C LYS A 172 5.42 -12.88 -10.42
N TYR A 173 4.79 -12.18 -9.46
CA TYR A 173 4.01 -10.98 -9.76
C TYR A 173 4.78 -9.67 -9.55
N PHE A 174 5.74 -9.66 -8.63
CA PHE A 174 6.48 -8.44 -8.25
C PHE A 174 7.97 -8.50 -8.60
N GLY A 175 8.48 -9.66 -9.06
CA GLY A 175 9.90 -9.85 -9.37
C GLY A 175 10.82 -9.86 -8.15
N ARG A 176 10.26 -9.81 -6.95
CA ARG A 176 10.96 -9.85 -5.66
C ARG A 176 10.08 -10.46 -4.57
N ASP A 177 10.72 -10.94 -3.50
CA ASP A 177 10.00 -11.47 -2.35
C ASP A 177 9.65 -10.36 -1.35
N ILE A 178 8.36 -10.04 -1.24
CA ILE A 178 7.83 -9.10 -0.24
C ILE A 178 7.17 -9.83 0.94
N THR A 179 7.31 -11.14 1.06
CA THR A 179 6.68 -11.94 2.11
C THR A 179 7.59 -12.19 3.31
N ALA A 180 8.87 -11.83 3.20
CA ALA A 180 9.84 -11.84 4.28
C ALA A 180 9.94 -10.47 4.95
N GLU A 181 10.15 -10.45 6.26
CA GLU A 181 10.23 -9.23 7.07
C GLU A 181 11.44 -8.33 6.71
N THR A 182 12.46 -8.91 6.08
CA THR A 182 13.65 -8.22 5.59
C THR A 182 13.43 -7.59 4.20
N VAL A 183 12.51 -6.66 4.10
CA VAL A 183 12.34 -5.84 2.88
C VAL A 183 13.37 -4.71 2.94
N GLY A 184 14.59 -4.97 2.50
CA GLY A 184 15.65 -3.95 2.56
C GLY A 184 16.89 -4.24 1.72
N GLU A 185 17.16 -5.48 1.38
CA GLU A 185 18.28 -5.83 0.49
C GLU A 185 17.75 -6.18 -0.90
N ALA A 186 17.88 -5.22 -1.83
CA ALA A 186 17.79 -5.55 -3.24
C ALA A 186 18.91 -6.57 -3.52
N ALA A 187 18.57 -7.71 -4.07
CA ALA A 187 19.58 -8.59 -4.66
C ALA A 187 20.34 -7.78 -5.73
N GLU A 188 21.65 -7.62 -5.52
CA GLU A 188 22.57 -7.06 -6.50
C GLU A 188 22.60 -7.89 -7.80
#